data_b6ca47eb5bcc3e4c27206f540cf41c59
#
_entry.id   b6ca47eb5bcc3e4c27206f540cf41c59
#
_cell.length_a   1.000
_cell.length_b   1.000
_cell.length_c   1.000
_cell.angle_alpha   90.00
_cell.angle_beta   90.00
_cell.angle_gamma   90.00
#
_symmetry.space_group_name_H-M   'P 1'
#
loop_
_entity.id
_entity.type
_entity.pdbx_description
1 polymer ?
#
loop_
_entity_poly.entity_id
_entity_poly.type
_entity_poly.pdbx_seq_one_letter_code
_entity_poly.pdbx_strand_id
1 'polypeptide(L)'
;MENKLAEIQAKVKAPKGQFNSFGKYNYRSAEDILEAVKQVVNPMGYSITISDTIINVGDRYYIKATATLTNGKETYSTDGYAREEESKKGMDGSQVTGASSSYARKYALNGLFALDDTKDSDATNTHGKEAIEQPRGFKSYPTQIPSVSMNLDELETFEYLIKECNDINTLELLWGKVEPKYKGNLKLIELFSNRKKQIIK
;
A
#
# COMPACT_ATOMS: atom_id res chain seq x y z
N MET A 1 31.21 4.33 -24.34
CA MET A 1 30.39 5.28 -23.54
C MET A 1 29.85 4.57 -22.32
N GLU A 2 30.12 5.09 -21.13
CA GLU A 2 29.52 4.53 -19.90
C GLU A 2 28.00 4.80 -19.89
N ASN A 3 27.23 3.76 -19.59
CA ASN A 3 25.78 3.90 -19.42
C ASN A 3 25.48 4.50 -18.05
N LYS A 4 25.32 5.82 -17.98
CA LYS A 4 25.05 6.54 -16.73
C LYS A 4 23.75 6.14 -16.05
N LEU A 5 22.72 5.77 -16.82
CA LEU A 5 21.47 5.26 -16.22
C LEU A 5 21.72 3.97 -15.46
N ALA A 6 22.48 3.03 -15.99
CA ALA A 6 22.80 1.77 -15.31
C ALA A 6 23.60 1.99 -14.01
N GLU A 7 24.52 2.95 -13.99
CA GLU A 7 25.25 3.35 -12.80
C GLU A 7 24.32 3.92 -11.72
N ILE A 8 23.38 4.80 -12.11
CA ILE A 8 22.39 5.39 -11.22
C ILE A 8 21.45 4.32 -10.66
N GLN A 9 20.92 3.43 -11.51
CA GLN A 9 20.05 2.33 -11.10
C GLN A 9 20.73 1.39 -10.08
N ALA A 10 22.02 1.13 -10.23
CA ALA A 10 22.77 0.30 -9.29
C ALA A 10 22.93 0.97 -7.90
N LYS A 11 23.00 2.31 -7.85
CA LYS A 11 23.20 3.11 -6.63
C LYS A 11 21.91 3.43 -5.91
N VAL A 12 20.80 3.62 -6.62
CA VAL A 12 19.51 4.00 -6.00
C VAL A 12 18.98 2.87 -5.13
N LYS A 13 18.79 3.15 -3.84
CA LYS A 13 18.18 2.25 -2.88
C LYS A 13 17.01 2.96 -2.21
N ALA A 14 15.79 2.52 -2.50
CA ALA A 14 14.57 3.05 -1.91
C ALA A 14 13.85 1.93 -1.14
N PRO A 15 14.18 1.70 0.14
CA PRO A 15 13.59 0.61 0.92
C PRO A 15 12.10 0.85 1.16
N LYS A 16 11.32 -0.23 1.34
CA LYS A 16 9.91 -0.18 1.69
C LYS A 16 9.77 0.11 3.19
N GLY A 17 9.88 1.39 3.57
CA GLY A 17 9.86 1.85 4.96
C GLY A 17 8.46 2.10 5.54
N GLN A 18 7.43 2.21 4.70
CA GLN A 18 6.06 2.46 5.13
C GLN A 18 5.29 1.15 5.27
N PHE A 19 4.35 1.09 6.22
CA PHE A 19 3.52 -0.09 6.47
C PHE A 19 2.05 0.21 6.17
N ASN A 20 1.45 -0.59 5.30
CA ASN A 20 0.01 -0.56 5.06
C ASN A 20 -0.67 -1.52 6.04
N SER A 21 -1.36 -0.96 7.04
CA SER A 21 -2.05 -1.73 8.08
C SER A 21 -3.25 -2.52 7.55
N PHE A 22 -3.88 -2.05 6.47
CA PHE A 22 -5.02 -2.73 5.86
C PHE A 22 -4.57 -3.94 5.02
N GLY A 23 -3.58 -3.76 4.14
CA GLY A 23 -3.03 -4.83 3.30
C GLY A 23 -1.94 -5.66 3.98
N LYS A 24 -1.49 -5.28 5.19
CA LYS A 24 -0.43 -5.94 5.97
C LYS A 24 0.86 -6.16 5.18
N TYR A 25 1.28 -5.16 4.43
CA TYR A 25 2.54 -5.18 3.68
C TYR A 25 3.32 -3.87 3.82
N ASN A 26 4.64 -3.97 3.68
CA ASN A 26 5.50 -2.80 3.59
C ASN A 26 5.49 -2.25 2.16
N TYR A 27 5.44 -0.94 2.04
CA TYR A 27 5.49 -0.25 0.76
C TYR A 27 6.40 0.98 0.84
N ARG A 28 6.67 1.60 -0.30
CA ARG A 28 7.30 2.91 -0.45
C ARG A 28 6.38 3.80 -1.27
N SER A 29 6.33 5.08 -0.94
CA SER A 29 5.59 6.08 -1.70
C SER A 29 6.43 6.62 -2.87
N ALA A 30 5.84 7.43 -3.75
CA ALA A 30 6.58 8.14 -4.77
C ALA A 30 7.59 9.13 -4.16
N GLU A 31 7.22 9.74 -3.03
CA GLU A 31 8.04 10.68 -2.27
C GLU A 31 9.29 9.98 -1.70
N ASP A 32 9.16 8.78 -1.12
CA ASP A 32 10.28 7.99 -0.61
C ASP A 32 11.29 7.67 -1.73
N ILE A 33 10.78 7.34 -2.93
CA ILE A 33 11.63 7.08 -4.09
C ILE A 33 12.34 8.35 -4.54
N LEU A 34 11.62 9.46 -4.65
CA LEU A 34 12.20 10.75 -5.04
C LEU A 34 13.31 11.19 -4.09
N GLU A 35 13.11 11.04 -2.78
CA GLU A 35 14.11 11.40 -1.79
C GLU A 35 15.38 10.55 -1.94
N ALA A 36 15.24 9.24 -2.09
CA ALA A 36 16.36 8.33 -2.32
C ALA A 36 17.10 8.64 -3.64
N VAL A 37 16.34 8.93 -4.70
CA VAL A 37 16.90 9.23 -6.02
C VAL A 37 17.70 10.53 -6.01
N LYS A 38 17.17 11.61 -5.42
CA LYS A 38 17.84 12.92 -5.36
C LYS A 38 19.22 12.84 -4.72
N GLN A 39 19.38 12.01 -3.68
CA GLN A 39 20.67 11.83 -3.02
C GLN A 39 21.74 11.23 -3.94
N VAL A 40 21.33 10.42 -4.92
CA VAL A 40 22.24 9.80 -5.88
C VAL A 40 22.46 10.69 -7.10
N VAL A 41 21.40 11.25 -7.68
CA VAL A 41 21.47 11.88 -9.01
C VAL A 41 21.96 13.32 -8.94
N ASN A 42 21.63 14.09 -7.88
CA ASN A 42 22.03 15.48 -7.76
C ASN A 42 23.57 15.66 -7.72
N PRO A 43 24.35 14.87 -6.95
CA PRO A 43 25.81 14.92 -6.98
C PRO A 43 26.41 14.55 -8.34
N MET A 44 25.66 13.77 -9.16
CA MET A 44 26.08 13.38 -10.52
C MET A 44 25.68 14.43 -11.59
N GLY A 45 25.08 15.55 -11.19
CA GLY A 45 24.67 16.63 -12.10
C GLY A 45 23.37 16.34 -12.87
N TYR A 46 22.58 15.36 -12.42
CA TYR A 46 21.26 15.09 -13.00
C TYR A 46 20.14 15.73 -12.17
N SER A 47 19.09 16.13 -12.86
CA SER A 47 17.81 16.54 -12.27
C SER A 47 16.70 15.57 -12.65
N ILE A 48 15.70 15.47 -11.78
CA ILE A 48 14.50 14.66 -12.02
C ILE A 48 13.27 15.54 -12.02
N THR A 49 12.40 15.33 -13.00
CA THR A 49 11.08 15.97 -13.10
C THR A 49 10.01 14.89 -13.28
N ILE A 50 8.80 15.19 -12.83
CA ILE A 50 7.63 14.33 -13.07
C ILE A 50 6.50 15.22 -13.55
N SER A 51 5.86 14.82 -14.65
CA SER A 51 4.67 15.47 -15.18
C SER A 51 3.53 14.46 -15.30
N ASP A 52 2.30 14.92 -15.09
CA ASP A 52 1.11 14.11 -15.22
C ASP A 52 0.28 14.57 -16.41
N THR A 53 -0.33 13.62 -17.11
CA THR A 53 -1.29 13.84 -18.19
C THR A 53 -2.47 12.91 -18.02
N ILE A 54 -3.69 13.41 -18.22
CA ILE A 54 -4.88 12.57 -18.23
C ILE A 54 -5.04 12.00 -19.62
N ILE A 55 -5.22 10.69 -19.70
CA ILE A 55 -5.54 9.98 -20.96
C ILE A 55 -6.87 9.25 -20.83
N ASN A 56 -7.61 9.21 -21.92
CA ASN A 56 -8.86 8.47 -22.02
C ASN A 56 -8.66 7.24 -22.92
N VAL A 57 -9.10 6.07 -22.44
CA VAL A 57 -9.06 4.81 -23.22
C VAL A 57 -10.43 4.16 -23.12
N GLY A 58 -11.22 4.27 -24.16
CA GLY A 58 -12.64 3.89 -24.16
C GLY A 58 -13.41 4.74 -23.15
N ASP A 59 -14.10 4.11 -22.22
CA ASP A 59 -14.88 4.77 -21.16
C ASP A 59 -14.08 4.98 -19.86
N ARG A 60 -12.73 4.85 -19.92
CA ARG A 60 -11.89 4.89 -18.73
C ARG A 60 -10.85 6.00 -18.81
N TYR A 61 -10.67 6.69 -17.69
CA TYR A 61 -9.61 7.67 -17.53
C TYR A 61 -8.41 7.08 -16.80
N TYR A 62 -7.22 7.49 -17.24
CA TYR A 62 -5.95 7.11 -16.64
C TYR A 62 -5.11 8.36 -16.40
N ILE A 63 -4.42 8.39 -15.28
CA ILE A 63 -3.31 9.31 -15.08
C ILE A 63 -2.06 8.63 -15.65
N LYS A 64 -1.44 9.29 -16.62
CA LYS A 64 -0.12 8.98 -17.14
C LYS A 64 0.88 9.89 -16.45
N ALA A 65 1.79 9.35 -15.67
CA ALA A 65 2.93 10.09 -15.14
C ALA A 65 4.18 9.79 -15.95
N THR A 66 4.93 10.83 -16.34
CA THR A 66 6.22 10.69 -17.01
C THR A 66 7.32 11.16 -16.07
N ALA A 67 8.18 10.25 -15.62
CA ALA A 67 9.38 10.57 -14.87
C ALA A 67 10.55 10.77 -15.84
N THR A 68 11.23 11.90 -15.75
CA THR A 68 12.34 12.28 -16.64
C THR A 68 13.58 12.63 -15.83
N LEU A 69 14.70 11.97 -16.14
CA LEU A 69 16.02 12.21 -15.58
C LEU A 69 16.89 12.85 -16.66
N THR A 70 17.49 13.99 -16.39
CA THR A 70 18.34 14.68 -17.38
C THR A 70 19.50 15.46 -16.74
N ASN A 71 20.61 15.56 -17.45
CA ASN A 71 21.73 16.45 -17.15
C ASN A 71 21.91 17.55 -18.21
N GLY A 72 20.90 17.74 -19.08
CA GLY A 72 20.93 18.67 -20.18
C GLY A 72 21.61 18.15 -21.47
N LYS A 73 22.39 17.05 -21.37
CA LYS A 73 23.02 16.37 -22.52
C LYS A 73 22.36 15.02 -22.81
N GLU A 74 22.03 14.32 -21.76
CA GLU A 74 21.36 13.02 -21.81
C GLU A 74 20.02 13.12 -21.11
N THR A 75 19.03 12.40 -21.63
CA THR A 75 17.68 12.38 -21.07
C THR A 75 17.15 10.96 -21.11
N TYR A 76 16.63 10.51 -19.98
CA TYR A 76 15.99 9.21 -19.82
C TYR A 76 14.58 9.44 -19.28
N SER A 77 13.59 8.74 -19.82
CA SER A 77 12.21 8.89 -19.35
C SER A 77 11.47 7.56 -19.35
N THR A 78 10.51 7.45 -18.43
CA THR A 78 9.63 6.30 -18.33
C THR A 78 8.24 6.76 -17.93
N ASP A 79 7.23 6.15 -18.53
CA ASP A 79 5.83 6.39 -18.22
C ASP A 79 5.30 5.37 -17.23
N GLY A 80 4.47 5.84 -16.30
CA GLY A 80 3.67 5.01 -15.40
C GLY A 80 2.21 5.35 -15.55
N TYR A 81 1.32 4.39 -15.39
CA TYR A 81 -0.11 4.58 -15.58
C TYR A 81 -0.87 4.10 -14.36
N ALA A 82 -1.90 4.86 -13.96
CA ALA A 82 -2.87 4.41 -12.97
C ALA A 82 -4.28 4.77 -13.44
N ARG A 83 -5.20 3.82 -13.32
CA ARG A 83 -6.60 4.07 -13.63
C ARG A 83 -7.19 5.01 -12.60
N GLU A 84 -7.94 6.00 -13.07
CA GLU A 84 -8.78 6.84 -12.25
C GLU A 84 -10.15 6.17 -12.08
N GLU A 85 -10.57 5.97 -10.84
CA GLU A 85 -11.91 5.48 -10.55
C GLU A 85 -12.91 6.64 -10.66
N GLU A 86 -14.11 6.38 -11.17
CA GLU A 86 -15.17 7.40 -11.29
C GLU A 86 -15.61 7.95 -9.93
N SER A 87 -15.64 7.06 -8.93
CA SER A 87 -15.95 7.43 -7.56
C SER A 87 -15.29 6.45 -6.58
N LYS A 88 -14.92 6.96 -5.42
CA LYS A 88 -14.39 6.14 -4.33
C LYS A 88 -14.98 6.59 -3.02
N LYS A 89 -15.59 5.65 -2.27
CA LYS A 89 -16.23 5.94 -1.00
C LYS A 89 -15.27 6.67 -0.06
N GLY A 90 -15.70 7.85 0.41
CA GLY A 90 -14.92 8.67 1.34
C GLY A 90 -13.84 9.55 0.69
N MET A 91 -13.86 9.69 -0.63
CA MET A 91 -13.00 10.60 -1.37
C MET A 91 -13.84 11.51 -2.27
N ASP A 92 -13.45 12.78 -2.38
CA ASP A 92 -13.94 13.67 -3.44
C ASP A 92 -13.19 13.43 -4.76
N GLY A 93 -13.68 14.03 -5.86
CA GLY A 93 -13.09 13.84 -7.19
C GLY A 93 -11.62 14.24 -7.25
N SER A 94 -11.22 15.33 -6.60
CA SER A 94 -9.82 15.78 -6.57
C SER A 94 -8.92 14.79 -5.83
N GLN A 95 -9.42 14.20 -4.74
CA GLN A 95 -8.72 13.16 -3.98
C GLN A 95 -8.58 11.85 -4.78
N VAL A 96 -9.58 11.49 -5.59
CA VAL A 96 -9.51 10.31 -6.47
C VAL A 96 -8.41 10.51 -7.52
N THR A 97 -8.40 11.65 -8.21
CA THR A 97 -7.36 12.01 -9.18
C THR A 97 -5.99 12.04 -8.53
N GLY A 98 -5.84 12.68 -7.36
CA GLY A 98 -4.60 12.75 -6.60
C GLY A 98 -4.05 11.37 -6.19
N ALA A 99 -4.93 10.46 -5.78
CA ALA A 99 -4.54 9.08 -5.47
C ALA A 99 -4.02 8.36 -6.72
N SER A 100 -4.70 8.48 -7.86
CA SER A 100 -4.28 7.88 -9.13
C SER A 100 -2.94 8.47 -9.62
N SER A 101 -2.76 9.79 -9.47
CA SER A 101 -1.48 10.47 -9.76
C SER A 101 -0.33 9.89 -8.92
N SER A 102 -0.51 9.72 -7.60
CA SER A 102 0.51 9.14 -6.72
C SER A 102 0.93 7.73 -7.16
N TYR A 103 -0.02 6.89 -7.57
CA TYR A 103 0.28 5.56 -8.11
C TYR A 103 1.02 5.63 -9.45
N ALA A 104 0.55 6.46 -10.40
CA ALA A 104 1.18 6.60 -11.70
C ALA A 104 2.64 7.08 -11.57
N ARG A 105 2.89 8.08 -10.73
CA ARG A 105 4.24 8.58 -10.42
C ARG A 105 5.14 7.51 -9.82
N LYS A 106 4.61 6.73 -8.88
CA LYS A 106 5.36 5.61 -8.29
C LYS A 106 5.77 4.59 -9.35
N TYR A 107 4.86 4.22 -10.26
CA TYR A 107 5.17 3.27 -11.33
C TYR A 107 6.18 3.82 -12.33
N ALA A 108 6.06 5.10 -12.71
CA ALA A 108 7.04 5.76 -13.58
C ALA A 108 8.45 5.75 -12.96
N LEU A 109 8.56 6.10 -11.67
CA LEU A 109 9.84 6.09 -10.94
C LEU A 109 10.42 4.68 -10.78
N ASN A 110 9.58 3.68 -10.44
CA ASN A 110 10.02 2.30 -10.35
C ASN A 110 10.58 1.80 -11.69
N GLY A 111 9.91 2.11 -12.81
CA GLY A 111 10.39 1.75 -14.14
C GLY A 111 11.69 2.43 -14.51
N LEU A 112 11.83 3.75 -14.25
CA LEU A 112 13.02 4.53 -14.60
C LEU A 112 14.26 4.04 -13.83
N PHE A 113 14.09 3.74 -12.54
CA PHE A 113 15.21 3.35 -11.67
C PHE A 113 15.32 1.84 -11.44
N ALA A 114 14.56 1.02 -12.20
CA ALA A 114 14.56 -0.44 -12.10
C ALA A 114 14.35 -0.92 -10.65
N LEU A 115 13.44 -0.26 -9.91
CA LEU A 115 13.13 -0.61 -8.54
C LEU A 115 12.10 -1.74 -8.52
N ASP A 116 12.44 -2.83 -7.83
CA ASP A 116 11.56 -3.96 -7.69
C ASP A 116 10.41 -3.68 -6.70
N ASP A 117 9.17 -3.81 -7.16
CA ASP A 117 7.97 -3.69 -6.33
C ASP A 117 7.43 -5.07 -5.91
N THR A 118 8.27 -6.12 -6.02
CA THR A 118 7.82 -7.48 -5.76
C THR A 118 7.14 -7.68 -4.40
N LYS A 119 5.85 -7.58 -4.36
CA LYS A 119 4.91 -8.66 -4.08
C LYS A 119 4.09 -8.79 -5.33
N ASP A 120 4.37 -9.82 -6.07
CA ASP A 120 3.57 -10.23 -7.20
C ASP A 120 2.11 -10.34 -6.73
N SER A 121 1.21 -9.57 -7.33
CA SER A 121 -0.22 -9.66 -7.04
C SER A 121 -0.76 -11.07 -7.34
N ASP A 122 -0.07 -11.82 -8.20
CA ASP A 122 -0.38 -13.21 -8.49
C ASP A 122 -0.09 -14.15 -7.30
N ALA A 123 0.85 -13.79 -6.42
CA ALA A 123 1.12 -14.54 -5.19
C ALA A 123 0.03 -14.37 -4.11
N THR A 124 -0.84 -13.37 -4.24
CA THR A 124 -1.95 -13.10 -3.31
C THR A 124 -3.33 -13.42 -3.91
N ASN A 125 -3.39 -13.82 -5.19
CA ASN A 125 -4.62 -14.20 -5.85
C ASN A 125 -4.98 -15.67 -5.51
N THR A 126 -5.81 -15.85 -4.48
CA THR A 126 -6.30 -17.15 -4.02
C THR A 126 -7.59 -17.61 -4.72
N HIS A 127 -8.06 -16.89 -5.75
CA HIS A 127 -9.23 -17.32 -6.52
C HIS A 127 -8.90 -18.53 -7.40
N GLY A 128 -9.28 -19.72 -6.94
CA GLY A 128 -9.32 -20.94 -7.75
C GLY A 128 -8.16 -21.95 -7.57
N LYS A 129 -7.42 -21.89 -6.46
CA LYS A 129 -6.42 -22.94 -6.15
C LYS A 129 -6.90 -23.79 -4.97
N GLU A 130 -7.30 -25.03 -5.25
CA GLU A 130 -7.40 -26.08 -4.25
C GLU A 130 -6.05 -26.29 -3.56
N ALA A 131 -6.10 -26.57 -2.26
CA ALA A 131 -4.92 -26.68 -1.42
C ALA A 131 -3.91 -27.71 -1.92
N ILE A 132 -2.78 -27.24 -2.43
CA ILE A 132 -1.59 -28.08 -2.63
C ILE A 132 -0.75 -27.93 -1.37
N GLU A 133 -0.49 -29.06 -0.69
CA GLU A 133 0.34 -29.16 0.51
C GLU A 133 1.71 -28.49 0.31
N GLN A 134 2.06 -27.61 1.25
CA GLN A 134 3.36 -26.91 1.24
C GLN A 134 4.49 -27.84 1.69
N PRO A 135 5.68 -27.77 1.05
CA PRO A 135 6.88 -28.40 1.57
C PRO A 135 7.34 -27.69 2.87
N ARG A 136 7.61 -28.50 3.90
CA ARG A 136 8.11 -28.05 5.20
C ARG A 136 9.51 -27.44 5.07
N GLY A 137 9.69 -26.21 5.54
CA GLY A 137 11.02 -25.68 5.82
C GLY A 137 11.25 -24.20 5.61
N PHE A 138 10.51 -23.32 6.31
CA PHE A 138 10.99 -21.97 6.60
C PHE A 138 10.81 -21.67 8.08
N LYS A 139 11.93 -21.39 8.76
CA LYS A 139 11.94 -20.98 10.17
C LYS A 139 11.18 -19.66 10.33
N SER A 140 10.14 -19.69 11.12
CA SER A 140 9.38 -18.52 11.54
C SER A 140 10.26 -17.60 12.41
N TYR A 141 10.46 -16.35 11.99
CA TYR A 141 10.93 -15.30 12.89
C TYR A 141 9.77 -14.88 13.81
N PRO A 142 10.02 -14.70 15.11
CA PRO A 142 8.97 -14.27 16.01
C PRO A 142 8.61 -12.82 15.73
N THR A 143 7.44 -12.61 15.13
CA THR A 143 6.83 -11.29 15.01
C THR A 143 6.23 -10.93 16.37
N GLN A 144 6.99 -10.28 17.22
CA GLN A 144 6.41 -9.60 18.38
C GLN A 144 5.66 -8.37 17.86
N ILE A 145 4.36 -8.52 17.69
CA ILE A 145 3.44 -7.37 17.60
C ILE A 145 3.38 -6.80 19.02
N PRO A 146 3.69 -5.51 19.24
CA PRO A 146 3.45 -4.89 20.53
C PRO A 146 1.94 -4.99 20.78
N SER A 147 1.53 -5.82 21.73
CA SER A 147 0.16 -5.86 22.21
C SER A 147 -0.09 -4.54 22.93
N VAL A 148 -0.83 -3.62 22.30
CA VAL A 148 -1.36 -2.46 23.01
C VAL A 148 -2.35 -3.01 24.03
N SER A 149 -1.98 -2.93 25.29
CA SER A 149 -2.83 -3.34 26.41
C SER A 149 -4.00 -2.36 26.52
N MET A 150 -5.19 -2.84 26.26
CA MET A 150 -6.43 -2.17 26.62
C MET A 150 -6.60 -2.31 28.14
N ASN A 151 -7.08 -1.27 28.84
CA ASN A 151 -7.35 -1.41 30.26
C ASN A 151 -8.58 -2.35 30.47
N LEU A 152 -8.70 -2.93 31.69
CA LEU A 152 -9.76 -3.89 31.97
C LEU A 152 -11.17 -3.30 31.78
N ASP A 153 -11.39 -2.07 32.22
CA ASP A 153 -12.69 -1.40 32.15
C ASP A 153 -13.15 -1.16 30.70
N GLU A 154 -12.21 -0.79 29.83
CA GLU A 154 -12.48 -0.58 28.40
C GLU A 154 -12.84 -1.91 27.71
N LEU A 155 -12.14 -2.99 28.05
CA LEU A 155 -12.39 -4.31 27.49
C LEU A 155 -13.75 -4.85 27.94
N GLU A 156 -14.10 -4.73 29.22
CA GLU A 156 -15.41 -5.13 29.76
C GLU A 156 -16.55 -4.35 29.12
N THR A 157 -16.36 -3.05 28.87
CA THR A 157 -17.32 -2.23 28.14
C THR A 157 -17.58 -2.76 26.73
N PHE A 158 -16.52 -3.12 25.99
CA PHE A 158 -16.67 -3.70 24.67
C PHE A 158 -17.28 -5.10 24.71
N GLU A 159 -16.94 -5.93 25.69
CA GLU A 159 -17.58 -7.24 25.88
C GLU A 159 -19.10 -7.12 26.06
N TYR A 160 -19.54 -6.16 26.86
CA TYR A 160 -20.97 -5.89 27.07
C TYR A 160 -21.63 -5.43 25.75
N LEU A 161 -21.08 -4.42 25.08
CA LEU A 161 -21.64 -3.88 23.84
C LEU A 161 -21.71 -4.92 22.72
N ILE A 162 -20.70 -5.79 22.60
CA ILE A 162 -20.67 -6.87 21.63
C ILE A 162 -21.76 -7.90 21.89
N LYS A 163 -22.04 -8.23 23.16
CA LYS A 163 -23.12 -9.15 23.55
C LYS A 163 -24.51 -8.62 23.17
N GLU A 164 -24.71 -7.31 23.26
CA GLU A 164 -25.98 -6.66 22.91
C GLU A 164 -26.23 -6.55 21.40
N CYS A 165 -25.21 -6.74 20.55
CA CYS A 165 -25.37 -6.72 19.10
C CYS A 165 -26.09 -7.99 18.62
N ASN A 166 -27.34 -7.86 18.17
CA ASN A 166 -28.18 -8.98 17.72
C ASN A 166 -28.18 -9.16 16.19
N ASP A 167 -27.58 -8.26 15.44
CA ASP A 167 -27.45 -8.31 13.98
C ASP A 167 -26.03 -7.91 13.54
N ILE A 168 -25.69 -8.32 12.30
CA ILE A 168 -24.35 -8.13 11.73
C ILE A 168 -24.03 -6.66 11.50
N ASN A 169 -25.02 -5.85 11.10
CA ASN A 169 -24.80 -4.44 10.78
C ASN A 169 -24.44 -3.65 12.04
N THR A 170 -25.15 -3.90 13.14
CA THR A 170 -24.88 -3.30 14.45
C THR A 170 -23.49 -3.69 14.95
N LEU A 171 -23.07 -4.95 14.78
CA LEU A 171 -21.76 -5.42 15.15
C LEU A 171 -20.65 -4.76 14.31
N GLU A 172 -20.85 -4.59 13.01
CA GLU A 172 -19.89 -3.92 12.12
C GLU A 172 -19.79 -2.41 12.40
N LEU A 173 -20.91 -1.76 12.72
CA LEU A 173 -20.92 -0.37 13.17
C LEU A 173 -20.14 -0.18 14.48
N LEU A 174 -20.29 -1.11 15.44
CA LEU A 174 -19.54 -1.09 16.69
C LEU A 174 -18.04 -1.26 16.44
N TRP A 175 -17.64 -2.21 15.55
CA TRP A 175 -16.24 -2.36 15.13
C TRP A 175 -15.67 -1.10 14.48
N GLY A 176 -16.49 -0.39 13.69
CA GLY A 176 -16.15 0.90 13.09
C GLY A 176 -15.81 1.99 14.12
N LYS A 177 -16.42 1.94 15.31
CA LYS A 177 -16.20 2.90 16.40
C LYS A 177 -14.99 2.56 17.29
N VAL A 178 -14.41 1.36 17.17
CA VAL A 178 -13.19 0.99 17.89
C VAL A 178 -12.04 1.90 17.46
N GLU A 179 -11.40 2.57 18.40
CA GLU A 179 -10.22 3.40 18.11
C GLU A 179 -9.12 2.59 17.42
N PRO A 180 -8.41 3.19 16.44
CA PRO A 180 -7.38 2.48 15.66
C PRO A 180 -6.31 1.80 16.52
N LYS A 181 -5.95 2.39 17.67
CA LYS A 181 -4.97 1.83 18.61
C LYS A 181 -5.38 0.47 19.18
N TYR A 182 -6.70 0.19 19.32
CA TYR A 182 -7.21 -1.07 19.89
C TYR A 182 -7.55 -2.12 18.84
N LYS A 183 -7.59 -1.78 17.55
CA LYS A 183 -7.92 -2.74 16.48
C LYS A 183 -6.93 -3.89 16.33
N GLY A 184 -5.74 -3.78 16.94
CA GLY A 184 -4.74 -4.85 17.03
C GLY A 184 -4.85 -5.72 18.30
N ASN A 185 -5.77 -5.44 19.21
CA ASN A 185 -5.93 -6.22 20.44
C ASN A 185 -6.56 -7.58 20.14
N LEU A 186 -5.81 -8.66 20.40
CA LEU A 186 -6.20 -10.03 20.06
C LEU A 186 -7.48 -10.47 20.76
N LYS A 187 -7.68 -10.10 22.03
CA LYS A 187 -8.86 -10.47 22.80
C LYS A 187 -10.12 -9.78 22.27
N LEU A 188 -10.00 -8.50 21.87
CA LEU A 188 -11.10 -7.76 21.26
C LEU A 188 -11.48 -8.35 19.88
N ILE A 189 -10.49 -8.70 19.06
CA ILE A 189 -10.69 -9.34 17.75
C ILE A 189 -11.42 -10.69 17.93
N GLU A 190 -11.03 -11.47 18.92
CA GLU A 190 -11.66 -12.75 19.23
C GLU A 190 -13.12 -12.60 19.64
N LEU A 191 -13.44 -11.62 20.49
CA LEU A 191 -14.81 -11.30 20.92
C LEU A 191 -15.72 -10.97 19.73
N PHE A 192 -15.27 -10.04 18.85
CA PHE A 192 -16.01 -9.69 17.65
C PHE A 192 -16.20 -10.88 16.70
N SER A 193 -15.16 -11.68 16.50
CA SER A 193 -15.21 -12.87 15.63
C SER A 193 -16.17 -13.94 16.15
N ASN A 194 -16.17 -14.17 17.45
CA ASN A 194 -17.08 -15.14 18.08
C ASN A 194 -18.53 -14.68 18.00
N ARG A 195 -18.80 -13.39 18.25
CA ARG A 195 -20.16 -12.85 18.13
C ARG A 195 -20.66 -12.89 16.69
N LYS A 196 -19.82 -12.54 15.72
CA LYS A 196 -20.16 -12.65 14.29
C LYS A 196 -20.59 -14.07 13.91
N LYS A 197 -19.88 -15.10 14.37
CA LYS A 197 -20.23 -16.50 14.14
C LYS A 197 -21.57 -16.92 14.79
N GLN A 198 -21.94 -16.30 15.92
CA GLN A 198 -23.21 -16.57 16.62
C GLN A 198 -24.40 -15.95 15.90
N ILE A 199 -24.24 -14.74 15.34
CA ILE A 199 -25.29 -14.01 14.64
C ILE A 199 -25.60 -14.63 13.26
N ILE A 200 -24.61 -15.22 12.59
CA ILE A 200 -24.74 -15.81 11.24
C ILE A 200 -25.34 -17.25 11.28
N LYS A 201 -25.42 -17.86 12.44
CA LYS A 201 -26.11 -19.16 12.61
C LYS A 201 -27.62 -19.01 12.67
#